data_f61221f8db51a977cb8b9799ee83e01b
#
_entry.id   f61221f8db51a977cb8b9799ee83e01b
#
_cell.length_a   1.000
_cell.length_b   1.000
_cell.length_c   1.000
_cell.angle_alpha   90.00
_cell.angle_beta   90.00
_cell.angle_gamma   90.00
#
_symmetry.space_group_name_H-M   'P 1'
#
loop_
_entity.id
_entity.type
_entity.pdbx_description
1 polymer ?
#
loop_
_entity_poly.entity_id
_entity_poly.type
_entity_poly.pdbx_seq_one_letter_code
_entity_poly.pdbx_strand_id
1 'polypeptide(L)'
;MNAVEPILAAGVPSGGVLPRAAPEDVGLSPTRLARIAAMLYGDVARGQLPGAVVAIVRRGKLVAHDAYGHRDKGAGVPMTTDCIFNIASMTKPMTAVAALMLVEEGRLQLDEPLWKYFPKIGANGVAIVDEAGAVVRTEHPTRGIVMVDLMRHTCGLPYGSSGATVVHRRYPHGSSAAAAAMNGSEFLDRLGSAPLLHHPGTVWDYGFGLDVLGLVVEKVTGQTLAQFLDARMFGPLGMRDTAFHVPPGKVARYARALPHDPLTGDTQSLPDLTKLAQFDCGGGGAVSTAEDYMRFALMLLYKGEHAGARILGRKTVEYMLSNQLGPEVTNQIAKTDPTRAGYGFGLGLAVRTTPGFSPLLGSVGEFNWPGMSGTNWWADPQEDLAVAFMSHAPGPIRWHYRRLINALVYQAIID
;
A
#
# COMPACT_ATOMS: atom_id res chain seq x y z
N MET A 1 -1.73 -43.02 3.66
CA MET A 1 -1.60 -41.56 3.49
C MET A 1 -0.76 -41.33 2.26
N ASN A 2 -1.42 -41.11 1.13
CA ASN A 2 -0.73 -40.87 -0.15
C ASN A 2 -0.31 -39.40 -0.19
N ALA A 3 0.98 -39.16 -0.30
CA ALA A 3 1.54 -37.84 -0.53
C ALA A 3 1.01 -37.31 -1.88
N VAL A 4 0.31 -36.19 -1.86
CA VAL A 4 -0.06 -35.45 -3.06
C VAL A 4 1.22 -34.78 -3.56
N GLU A 5 1.75 -35.26 -4.68
CA GLU A 5 2.87 -34.60 -5.37
C GLU A 5 2.46 -33.16 -5.74
N PRO A 6 3.35 -32.17 -5.53
CA PRO A 6 3.08 -30.82 -5.98
C PRO A 6 3.05 -30.80 -7.51
N ILE A 7 1.94 -30.30 -8.07
CA ILE A 7 1.84 -30.00 -9.51
C ILE A 7 2.93 -28.96 -9.82
N LEU A 8 4.02 -29.43 -10.42
CA LEU A 8 5.07 -28.56 -10.96
C LEU A 8 4.42 -27.67 -12.04
N ALA A 9 4.35 -26.38 -11.74
CA ALA A 9 3.90 -25.37 -12.69
C ALA A 9 4.80 -25.42 -13.93
N ALA A 10 4.17 -25.62 -15.08
CA ALA A 10 4.82 -25.42 -16.39
C ALA A 10 5.44 -24.03 -16.42
N GLY A 11 6.63 -23.92 -17.04
CA GLY A 11 7.50 -22.75 -17.01
C GLY A 11 6.75 -21.43 -17.07
N VAL A 12 6.98 -20.60 -16.04
CA VAL A 12 6.39 -19.26 -15.93
C VAL A 12 6.88 -18.42 -17.10
N PRO A 13 5.99 -17.85 -17.95
CA PRO A 13 6.41 -16.89 -18.95
C PRO A 13 7.07 -15.71 -18.23
N SER A 14 8.31 -15.39 -18.58
CA SER A 14 8.99 -14.19 -18.09
C SER A 14 8.08 -13.00 -18.38
N GLY A 15 7.65 -12.25 -17.34
CA GLY A 15 6.75 -11.12 -17.46
C GLY A 15 7.12 -10.23 -18.64
N GLY A 16 6.35 -10.29 -19.72
CA GLY A 16 6.61 -9.56 -20.97
C GLY A 16 6.58 -8.04 -20.73
N VAL A 17 7.18 -7.30 -21.65
CA VAL A 17 7.08 -5.83 -21.69
C VAL A 17 5.60 -5.44 -21.78
N LEU A 18 5.16 -4.45 -21.00
CA LEU A 18 3.80 -3.93 -21.09
C LEU A 18 3.54 -3.40 -22.52
N PRO A 19 2.50 -3.86 -23.20
CA PRO A 19 2.22 -3.44 -24.57
C PRO A 19 1.96 -1.94 -24.61
N ARG A 20 2.55 -1.23 -25.58
CA ARG A 20 2.42 0.22 -25.73
C ARG A 20 1.37 0.59 -26.77
N ALA A 21 0.78 1.77 -26.62
CA ALA A 21 -0.08 2.41 -27.61
C ALA A 21 0.12 3.93 -27.61
N ALA A 22 -0.27 4.60 -28.69
CA ALA A 22 -0.45 6.04 -28.64
C ALA A 22 -1.65 6.39 -27.76
N PRO A 23 -1.63 7.53 -27.05
CA PRO A 23 -2.74 7.93 -26.17
C PRO A 23 -4.10 7.92 -26.86
N GLU A 24 -4.16 8.38 -28.11
CA GLU A 24 -5.38 8.46 -28.92
C GLU A 24 -6.00 7.09 -29.17
N ASP A 25 -5.19 6.05 -29.34
CA ASP A 25 -5.66 4.68 -29.60
C ASP A 25 -6.48 4.10 -28.42
N VAL A 26 -6.34 4.70 -27.24
CA VAL A 26 -7.03 4.29 -26.02
C VAL A 26 -7.91 5.40 -25.43
N GLY A 27 -8.27 6.41 -26.24
CA GLY A 27 -9.19 7.49 -25.84
C GLY A 27 -8.59 8.51 -24.88
N LEU A 28 -7.28 8.77 -24.98
CA LEU A 28 -6.60 9.82 -24.22
C LEU A 28 -6.06 10.91 -25.15
N SER A 29 -6.20 12.17 -24.75
CA SER A 29 -5.64 13.32 -25.48
C SER A 29 -4.15 13.49 -25.15
N PRO A 30 -3.23 13.38 -26.14
CA PRO A 30 -1.80 13.61 -25.90
C PRO A 30 -1.50 15.03 -25.47
N THR A 31 -2.20 16.02 -26.04
CA THR A 31 -2.06 17.43 -25.68
C THR A 31 -2.43 17.69 -24.22
N ARG A 32 -3.44 16.99 -23.71
CA ARG A 32 -3.85 17.10 -22.30
C ARG A 32 -2.91 16.32 -21.40
N LEU A 33 -2.42 15.14 -21.80
CA LEU A 33 -1.39 14.39 -21.05
C LEU A 33 -0.09 15.18 -20.93
N ALA A 34 0.29 15.94 -21.97
CA ALA A 34 1.51 16.79 -21.93
C ALA A 34 1.50 17.82 -20.79
N ARG A 35 0.34 18.15 -20.22
CA ARG A 35 0.23 19.02 -19.04
C ARG A 35 0.90 18.41 -17.80
N ILE A 36 0.95 17.07 -17.71
CA ILE A 36 1.66 16.37 -16.61
C ILE A 36 3.15 16.71 -16.69
N ALA A 37 3.76 16.57 -17.89
CA ALA A 37 5.17 16.89 -18.10
C ALA A 37 5.47 18.35 -17.80
N ALA A 38 4.67 19.28 -18.35
CA ALA A 38 4.83 20.71 -18.14
C ALA A 38 4.78 21.10 -16.66
N MET A 39 3.83 20.51 -15.90
CA MET A 39 3.69 20.74 -14.48
C MET A 39 4.89 20.18 -13.70
N LEU A 40 5.28 18.91 -13.94
CA LEU A 40 6.36 18.26 -13.21
C LEU A 40 7.72 18.93 -13.47
N TYR A 41 8.03 19.29 -14.73
CA TYR A 41 9.26 20.04 -15.02
C TYR A 41 9.27 21.42 -14.34
N GLY A 42 8.14 22.13 -14.33
CA GLY A 42 8.01 23.39 -13.62
C GLY A 42 8.23 23.26 -12.13
N ASP A 43 7.67 22.23 -11.49
CA ASP A 43 7.80 22.02 -10.03
C ASP A 43 9.21 21.55 -9.63
N VAL A 44 9.86 20.72 -10.43
CA VAL A 44 11.25 20.34 -10.23
C VAL A 44 12.17 21.56 -10.33
N ALA A 45 11.94 22.42 -11.34
CA ALA A 45 12.71 23.66 -11.53
C ALA A 45 12.56 24.64 -10.35
N ARG A 46 11.34 24.74 -9.78
CA ARG A 46 11.05 25.55 -8.59
C ARG A 46 11.47 24.91 -7.26
N GLY A 47 11.99 23.68 -7.29
CA GLY A 47 12.41 22.98 -6.07
C GLY A 47 11.26 22.40 -5.23
N GLN A 48 10.05 22.32 -5.79
CA GLN A 48 8.87 21.76 -5.11
C GLN A 48 8.88 20.23 -5.07
N LEU A 49 9.60 19.58 -5.99
CA LEU A 49 9.73 18.15 -6.11
C LEU A 49 11.17 17.77 -6.46
N PRO A 50 11.73 16.68 -5.92
CA PRO A 50 13.05 16.21 -6.36
C PRO A 50 12.98 15.69 -7.79
N GLY A 51 11.98 14.89 -8.08
CA GLY A 51 11.68 14.24 -9.33
C GLY A 51 10.57 13.22 -9.14
N ALA A 52 10.09 12.65 -10.24
CA ALA A 52 9.04 11.63 -10.23
C ALA A 52 9.15 10.68 -11.43
N VAL A 53 8.53 9.51 -11.29
CA VAL A 53 8.21 8.61 -12.41
C VAL A 53 6.69 8.47 -12.48
N VAL A 54 6.14 8.60 -13.68
CA VAL A 54 4.71 8.43 -13.96
C VAL A 54 4.54 7.29 -14.95
N ALA A 55 3.68 6.32 -14.60
CA ALA A 55 3.23 5.27 -15.51
C ALA A 55 1.71 5.31 -15.62
N ILE A 56 1.19 5.28 -16.86
CA ILE A 56 -0.25 5.30 -17.15
C ILE A 56 -0.55 4.16 -18.12
N VAL A 57 -1.48 3.30 -17.73
CA VAL A 57 -2.03 2.24 -18.57
C VAL A 57 -3.52 2.47 -18.73
N ARG A 58 -4.02 2.42 -19.95
CA ARG A 58 -5.45 2.40 -20.26
C ARG A 58 -5.75 1.30 -21.29
N ARG A 59 -6.85 0.57 -21.11
CA ARG A 59 -7.25 -0.58 -21.96
C ARG A 59 -6.10 -1.57 -22.18
N GLY A 60 -5.36 -1.85 -21.11
CA GLY A 60 -4.23 -2.77 -21.13
C GLY A 60 -2.98 -2.28 -21.86
N LYS A 61 -2.93 -1.02 -22.29
CA LYS A 61 -1.80 -0.43 -23.03
C LYS A 61 -1.09 0.65 -22.22
N LEU A 62 0.22 0.56 -22.13
CA LEU A 62 1.08 1.57 -21.52
C LEU A 62 1.17 2.79 -22.48
N VAL A 63 0.64 3.92 -22.04
CA VAL A 63 0.60 5.17 -22.84
C VAL A 63 1.62 6.20 -22.37
N ALA A 64 2.03 6.13 -21.10
CA ALA A 64 3.10 6.95 -20.54
C ALA A 64 3.93 6.11 -19.57
N HIS A 65 5.24 6.26 -19.63
CA HIS A 65 6.19 5.77 -18.64
C HIS A 65 7.41 6.68 -18.68
N ASP A 66 7.32 7.78 -17.92
CA ASP A 66 8.23 8.91 -18.05
C ASP A 66 8.85 9.28 -16.71
N ALA A 67 10.08 9.76 -16.76
CA ALA A 67 10.85 10.20 -15.60
C ALA A 67 11.12 11.72 -15.69
N TYR A 68 10.98 12.41 -14.55
CA TYR A 68 11.11 13.85 -14.43
C TYR A 68 12.05 14.22 -13.29
N GLY A 69 12.94 15.19 -13.52
CA GLY A 69 13.83 15.72 -12.49
C GLY A 69 14.96 14.77 -12.07
N HIS A 70 15.18 14.63 -10.78
CA HIS A 70 16.35 13.94 -10.22
C HIS A 70 15.94 12.86 -9.23
N ARG A 71 16.61 11.70 -9.27
CA ARG A 71 16.51 10.68 -8.20
C ARG A 71 17.36 11.06 -6.98
N ASP A 72 18.40 11.87 -7.19
CA ASP A 72 19.18 12.54 -6.14
C ASP A 72 19.48 13.97 -6.59
N LYS A 73 18.69 14.94 -6.09
CA LYS A 73 18.82 16.33 -6.47
C LYS A 73 20.10 16.95 -5.93
N GLY A 74 20.52 16.54 -4.73
CA GLY A 74 21.75 17.04 -4.08
C GLY A 74 22.99 16.67 -4.87
N ALA A 75 23.03 15.47 -5.44
CA ALA A 75 24.12 14.98 -6.29
C ALA A 75 23.93 15.28 -7.80
N GLY A 76 22.84 15.94 -8.19
CA GLY A 76 22.53 16.23 -9.60
C GLY A 76 22.23 15.00 -10.45
N VAL A 77 21.90 13.84 -9.85
CA VAL A 77 21.68 12.60 -10.59
C VAL A 77 20.26 12.56 -11.15
N PRO A 78 20.09 12.42 -12.50
CA PRO A 78 18.78 12.46 -13.12
C PRO A 78 17.90 11.27 -12.71
N MET A 79 16.58 11.49 -12.70
CA MET A 79 15.58 10.45 -12.56
C MET A 79 15.55 9.58 -13.82
N THR A 80 15.36 8.27 -13.62
CA THR A 80 15.17 7.29 -14.70
C THR A 80 13.90 6.48 -14.43
N THR A 81 13.27 5.91 -15.44
CA THR A 81 12.00 5.16 -15.29
C THR A 81 12.15 3.90 -14.43
N ASP A 82 13.36 3.38 -14.31
CA ASP A 82 13.73 2.22 -13.50
C ASP A 82 14.12 2.56 -12.05
N CYS A 83 13.94 3.83 -11.61
CA CYS A 83 14.22 4.22 -10.24
C CYS A 83 13.39 3.42 -9.24
N ILE A 84 14.04 3.04 -8.15
CA ILE A 84 13.45 2.29 -7.03
C ILE A 84 13.01 3.28 -5.96
N PHE A 85 11.80 3.10 -5.44
CA PHE A 85 11.21 3.95 -4.42
C PHE A 85 10.82 3.15 -3.19
N ASN A 86 10.96 3.74 -2.01
CA ASN A 86 10.25 3.28 -0.83
C ASN A 86 8.75 3.51 -1.06
N ILE A 87 8.00 2.42 -1.21
CA ILE A 87 6.56 2.49 -1.49
C ILE A 87 5.70 2.57 -0.23
N ALA A 88 6.32 2.45 0.95
CA ALA A 88 5.66 2.56 2.24
C ALA A 88 4.33 1.78 2.26
N SER A 89 3.21 2.44 2.58
CA SER A 89 1.91 1.79 2.74
C SER A 89 1.32 1.16 1.48
N MET A 90 1.90 1.39 0.30
CA MET A 90 1.55 0.62 -0.90
C MET A 90 1.96 -0.87 -0.76
N THR A 91 2.72 -1.24 0.26
CA THR A 91 2.99 -2.64 0.66
C THR A 91 1.71 -3.37 1.10
N LYS A 92 0.77 -2.67 1.75
CA LYS A 92 -0.43 -3.28 2.37
C LYS A 92 -1.30 -4.12 1.44
N PRO A 93 -1.67 -3.63 0.24
CA PRO A 93 -2.44 -4.44 -0.70
C PRO A 93 -1.73 -5.75 -1.08
N MET A 94 -0.41 -5.73 -1.22
CA MET A 94 0.39 -6.93 -1.53
C MET A 94 0.36 -7.94 -0.38
N THR A 95 0.45 -7.47 0.87
CA THR A 95 0.33 -8.32 2.06
C THR A 95 -1.08 -8.92 2.18
N ALA A 96 -2.12 -8.14 1.86
CA ALA A 96 -3.49 -8.66 1.83
C ALA A 96 -3.67 -9.75 0.76
N VAL A 97 -3.08 -9.57 -0.44
CA VAL A 97 -3.06 -10.59 -1.49
C VAL A 97 -2.36 -11.86 -1.01
N ALA A 98 -1.22 -11.76 -0.30
CA ALA A 98 -0.53 -12.93 0.26
C ALA A 98 -1.44 -13.75 1.19
N ALA A 99 -2.16 -13.09 2.08
CA ALA A 99 -3.10 -13.77 2.97
C ALA A 99 -4.31 -14.36 2.20
N LEU A 100 -4.82 -13.65 1.18
CA LEU A 100 -5.90 -14.15 0.34
C LEU A 100 -5.51 -15.38 -0.49
N MET A 101 -4.24 -15.50 -0.92
CA MET A 101 -3.74 -16.76 -1.51
C MET A 101 -3.89 -17.93 -0.54
N LEU A 102 -3.56 -17.71 0.74
CA LEU A 102 -3.71 -18.76 1.76
C LEU A 102 -5.17 -19.07 2.07
N VAL A 103 -6.06 -18.08 1.93
CA VAL A 103 -7.53 -18.32 2.02
C VAL A 103 -8.00 -19.20 0.87
N GLU A 104 -7.58 -18.93 -0.37
CA GLU A 104 -7.93 -19.78 -1.53
C GLU A 104 -7.37 -21.21 -1.41
N GLU A 105 -6.24 -21.36 -0.73
CA GLU A 105 -5.62 -22.67 -0.43
C GLU A 105 -6.28 -23.41 0.75
N GLY A 106 -7.25 -22.81 1.44
CA GLY A 106 -7.87 -23.36 2.64
C GLY A 106 -6.96 -23.43 3.87
N ARG A 107 -5.84 -22.68 3.87
CA ARG A 107 -4.84 -22.61 4.95
C ARG A 107 -5.06 -21.49 5.93
N LEU A 108 -5.94 -20.55 5.61
CA LEU A 108 -6.36 -19.42 6.42
C LEU A 108 -7.85 -19.16 6.19
N GLN A 109 -8.56 -18.65 7.20
CA GLN A 109 -9.95 -18.21 7.08
C GLN A 109 -10.08 -16.76 7.51
N LEU A 110 -10.97 -16.00 6.86
CA LEU A 110 -11.13 -14.56 7.11
C LEU A 110 -11.72 -14.25 8.51
N ASP A 111 -12.54 -15.15 9.03
CA ASP A 111 -13.15 -15.09 10.35
C ASP A 111 -12.33 -15.84 11.43
N GLU A 112 -11.18 -16.39 11.05
CA GLU A 112 -10.31 -17.09 11.99
C GLU A 112 -9.73 -16.13 13.03
N PRO A 113 -9.78 -16.48 14.32
CA PRO A 113 -9.35 -15.60 15.39
C PRO A 113 -7.82 -15.50 15.46
N LEU A 114 -7.31 -14.27 15.63
CA LEU A 114 -5.88 -13.95 15.71
C LEU A 114 -5.19 -14.67 16.89
N TRP A 115 -5.89 -14.91 17.99
CA TRP A 115 -5.31 -15.57 19.18
C TRP A 115 -4.78 -16.99 18.91
N LYS A 116 -5.23 -17.66 17.84
CA LYS A 116 -4.65 -18.95 17.42
C LYS A 116 -3.18 -18.84 17.04
N TYR A 117 -2.77 -17.70 16.53
CA TYR A 117 -1.40 -17.41 16.09
C TYR A 117 -0.62 -16.61 17.13
N PHE A 118 -1.24 -15.59 17.70
CA PHE A 118 -0.62 -14.61 18.59
C PHE A 118 -1.54 -14.31 19.79
N PRO A 119 -1.60 -15.20 20.80
CA PRO A 119 -2.59 -15.12 21.88
C PRO A 119 -2.43 -13.91 22.81
N LYS A 120 -1.26 -13.26 22.82
CA LYS A 120 -1.03 -12.06 23.64
C LYS A 120 -1.72 -10.81 23.09
N ILE A 121 -1.96 -10.74 21.76
CA ILE A 121 -2.54 -9.56 21.15
C ILE A 121 -4.03 -9.47 21.49
N GLY A 122 -4.42 -8.34 22.10
CA GLY A 122 -5.79 -8.10 22.59
C GLY A 122 -6.07 -8.67 23.96
N ALA A 123 -5.15 -9.42 24.59
CA ALA A 123 -5.32 -9.97 25.93
C ALA A 123 -5.44 -8.89 27.02
N ASN A 124 -4.85 -7.71 26.82
CA ASN A 124 -4.93 -6.57 27.76
C ASN A 124 -6.22 -5.74 27.63
N GLY A 125 -7.22 -6.25 26.93
CA GLY A 125 -8.52 -5.59 26.77
C GLY A 125 -8.51 -4.39 25.84
N VAL A 126 -9.59 -3.60 25.91
CA VAL A 126 -9.78 -2.35 25.18
C VAL A 126 -9.71 -1.20 26.18
N ALA A 127 -8.89 -0.20 25.90
CA ALA A 127 -8.80 0.98 26.75
C ALA A 127 -9.95 1.94 26.47
N ILE A 128 -10.67 2.36 27.48
CA ILE A 128 -11.62 3.45 27.43
C ILE A 128 -10.88 4.71 27.89
N VAL A 129 -10.80 5.69 26.99
CA VAL A 129 -10.09 6.95 27.22
C VAL A 129 -11.07 8.09 27.41
N ASP A 130 -10.72 9.05 28.25
CA ASP A 130 -11.47 10.32 28.41
C ASP A 130 -11.10 11.32 27.30
N GLU A 131 -11.70 12.52 27.35
CA GLU A 131 -11.43 13.59 26.40
C GLU A 131 -9.97 14.08 26.42
N ALA A 132 -9.29 13.93 27.56
CA ALA A 132 -7.87 14.26 27.71
C ALA A 132 -6.95 13.13 27.18
N GLY A 133 -7.50 11.99 26.76
CA GLY A 133 -6.76 10.84 26.26
C GLY A 133 -6.12 9.96 27.35
N ALA A 134 -6.54 10.13 28.61
CA ALA A 134 -6.13 9.26 29.70
C ALA A 134 -7.00 7.99 29.75
N VAL A 135 -6.39 6.86 30.14
CA VAL A 135 -7.15 5.60 30.31
C VAL A 135 -7.94 5.66 31.60
N VAL A 136 -9.26 5.65 31.48
CA VAL A 136 -10.20 5.65 32.64
C VAL A 136 -10.39 4.23 33.16
N ARG A 137 -10.51 3.26 32.24
CA ARG A 137 -10.66 1.82 32.54
C ARG A 137 -10.29 0.99 31.32
N THR A 138 -10.13 -0.30 31.51
CA THR A 138 -10.05 -1.30 30.44
C THR A 138 -11.26 -2.21 30.49
N GLU A 139 -11.74 -2.64 29.34
CA GLU A 139 -12.87 -3.56 29.19
C GLU A 139 -12.46 -4.80 28.40
N HIS A 140 -13.18 -5.89 28.57
CA HIS A 140 -13.02 -7.04 27.68
C HIS A 140 -13.48 -6.67 26.26
N PRO A 141 -12.75 -7.10 25.21
CA PRO A 141 -13.23 -6.95 23.84
C PRO A 141 -14.60 -7.61 23.68
N THR A 142 -15.50 -6.99 22.93
CA THR A 142 -16.82 -7.58 22.62
C THR A 142 -16.69 -8.89 21.83
N ARG A 143 -15.60 -9.03 21.08
CA ARG A 143 -15.13 -10.26 20.44
C ARG A 143 -13.62 -10.21 20.22
N GLY A 144 -13.03 -11.34 19.91
CA GLY A 144 -11.62 -11.39 19.48
C GLY A 144 -11.38 -10.74 18.12
N ILE A 145 -10.13 -10.35 17.86
CA ILE A 145 -9.68 -9.92 16.55
C ILE A 145 -9.72 -11.12 15.61
N VAL A 146 -10.24 -10.95 14.39
CA VAL A 146 -10.22 -11.95 13.32
C VAL A 146 -9.40 -11.44 12.12
N MET A 147 -9.02 -12.34 11.20
CA MET A 147 -8.13 -12.02 10.08
C MET A 147 -8.63 -10.84 9.23
N VAL A 148 -9.94 -10.79 8.96
CA VAL A 148 -10.51 -9.68 8.18
C VAL A 148 -10.37 -8.33 8.88
N ASP A 149 -10.34 -8.28 10.22
CA ASP A 149 -10.12 -7.02 10.96
C ASP A 149 -8.71 -6.45 10.73
N LEU A 150 -7.71 -7.32 10.59
CA LEU A 150 -6.35 -6.92 10.26
C LEU A 150 -6.30 -6.29 8.86
N MET A 151 -6.99 -6.89 7.90
CA MET A 151 -7.01 -6.46 6.50
C MET A 151 -7.73 -5.13 6.30
N ARG A 152 -8.79 -4.86 7.06
CA ARG A 152 -9.64 -3.68 6.91
C ARG A 152 -9.45 -2.61 7.97
N HIS A 153 -8.37 -2.70 8.78
CA HIS A 153 -8.04 -1.74 9.84
C HIS A 153 -9.15 -1.55 10.89
N THR A 154 -9.82 -2.62 11.30
CA THR A 154 -10.81 -2.60 12.39
C THR A 154 -10.36 -3.42 13.60
N CYS A 155 -9.07 -3.76 13.69
CA CYS A 155 -8.52 -4.59 14.76
C CYS A 155 -8.22 -3.83 16.06
N GLY A 156 -8.24 -2.49 16.05
CA GLY A 156 -7.93 -1.67 17.23
C GLY A 156 -6.44 -1.58 17.59
N LEU A 157 -5.53 -1.86 16.66
CA LEU A 157 -4.06 -1.78 16.81
C LEU A 157 -3.54 -0.49 16.12
N PRO A 158 -3.53 0.69 16.79
CA PRO A 158 -3.17 1.95 16.16
C PRO A 158 -1.67 2.07 15.93
N TYR A 159 -1.26 2.98 15.04
CA TYR A 159 0.11 3.50 15.06
C TYR A 159 0.30 4.48 16.23
N GLY A 160 1.47 4.47 16.84
CA GLY A 160 1.80 5.44 17.88
C GLY A 160 1.78 6.88 17.41
N SER A 161 2.02 7.11 16.11
CA SER A 161 1.97 8.42 15.46
C SER A 161 0.59 8.89 15.03
N SER A 162 -0.45 8.04 15.08
CA SER A 162 -1.79 8.39 14.59
C SER A 162 -2.64 9.18 15.59
N GLY A 163 -2.18 9.33 16.83
CA GLY A 163 -2.91 10.07 17.87
C GLY A 163 -2.05 10.40 19.09
N ALA A 164 -2.64 11.09 20.06
CA ALA A 164 -1.95 11.61 21.24
C ALA A 164 -2.36 10.96 22.57
N THR A 165 -3.25 9.96 22.55
CA THR A 165 -3.71 9.31 23.79
C THR A 165 -2.59 8.50 24.46
N VAL A 166 -2.79 8.15 25.74
CA VAL A 166 -1.88 7.26 26.47
C VAL A 166 -1.75 5.90 25.75
N VAL A 167 -2.81 5.43 25.09
CA VAL A 167 -2.79 4.18 24.32
C VAL A 167 -1.81 4.28 23.16
N HIS A 168 -1.89 5.34 22.33
CA HIS A 168 -0.99 5.54 21.20
C HIS A 168 0.49 5.50 21.61
N ARG A 169 0.84 6.12 22.73
CA ARG A 169 2.22 6.14 23.26
C ARG A 169 2.76 4.76 23.64
N ARG A 170 1.92 3.74 23.80
CA ARG A 170 2.33 2.35 24.06
C ARG A 170 2.69 1.58 22.79
N TYR A 171 2.26 2.08 21.62
CA TYR A 171 2.53 1.46 20.33
C TYR A 171 3.80 2.04 19.68
N PRO A 172 4.49 1.28 18.80
CA PRO A 172 5.56 1.84 17.99
C PRO A 172 5.05 3.00 17.11
N HIS A 173 5.95 3.87 16.68
CA HIS A 173 5.58 5.05 15.88
C HIS A 173 4.85 4.67 14.58
N GLY A 174 5.30 3.62 13.88
CA GLY A 174 4.72 3.09 12.64
C GLY A 174 5.51 1.89 12.13
N SER A 175 5.06 1.27 11.04
CA SER A 175 5.59 0.01 10.48
C SER A 175 7.10 0.00 10.29
N SER A 176 7.65 0.93 9.51
CA SER A 176 9.08 0.97 9.21
C SER A 176 9.94 1.28 10.43
N ALA A 177 9.45 2.12 11.36
CA ALA A 177 10.14 2.41 12.61
C ALA A 177 10.18 1.15 13.52
N ALA A 178 9.09 0.39 13.56
CA ALA A 178 9.04 -0.87 14.28
C ALA A 178 10.03 -1.88 13.69
N ALA A 179 10.00 -2.08 12.37
CA ALA A 179 10.86 -3.04 11.69
C ALA A 179 12.36 -2.69 11.74
N ALA A 180 12.69 -1.41 11.89
CA ALA A 180 14.08 -0.98 12.09
C ALA A 180 14.61 -1.23 13.51
N ALA A 181 13.71 -1.21 14.50
CA ALA A 181 14.07 -1.23 15.92
C ALA A 181 13.96 -2.60 16.61
N MET A 182 13.12 -3.51 16.09
CA MET A 182 12.80 -4.78 16.75
C MET A 182 12.52 -5.89 15.73
N ASN A 183 12.78 -7.13 16.09
CA ASN A 183 12.40 -8.29 15.30
C ASN A 183 10.88 -8.59 15.43
N GLY A 184 10.38 -9.54 14.62
CA GLY A 184 8.95 -9.85 14.59
C GLY A 184 8.39 -10.33 15.94
N SER A 185 9.16 -11.08 16.73
CA SER A 185 8.73 -11.52 18.06
C SER A 185 8.63 -10.37 19.05
N GLU A 186 9.66 -9.52 19.10
CA GLU A 186 9.68 -8.31 19.94
C GLU A 186 8.56 -7.35 19.57
N PHE A 187 8.28 -7.21 18.25
CA PHE A 187 7.16 -6.42 17.78
C PHE A 187 5.81 -6.97 18.28
N LEU A 188 5.57 -8.28 18.14
CA LEU A 188 4.34 -8.92 18.64
C LEU A 188 4.21 -8.81 20.16
N ASP A 189 5.30 -8.97 20.92
CA ASP A 189 5.31 -8.79 22.37
C ASP A 189 4.99 -7.32 22.74
N ARG A 190 5.53 -6.36 22.01
CA ARG A 190 5.22 -4.94 22.19
C ARG A 190 3.74 -4.64 21.98
N LEU A 191 3.15 -5.15 20.89
CA LEU A 191 1.70 -5.00 20.62
C LEU A 191 0.87 -5.72 21.69
N GLY A 192 1.27 -6.94 22.08
CA GLY A 192 0.60 -7.73 23.12
C GLY A 192 0.66 -7.11 24.51
N SER A 193 1.61 -6.21 24.78
CA SER A 193 1.72 -5.50 26.07
C SER A 193 0.79 -4.29 26.20
N ALA A 194 0.18 -3.84 25.10
CA ALA A 194 -0.69 -2.69 25.05
C ALA A 194 -2.17 -3.08 24.95
N PRO A 195 -3.11 -2.31 25.52
CA PRO A 195 -4.53 -2.52 25.29
C PRO A 195 -4.90 -2.06 23.86
N LEU A 196 -5.96 -2.61 23.30
CA LEU A 196 -6.55 -2.12 22.04
C LEU A 196 -7.12 -0.71 22.23
N LEU A 197 -7.09 0.08 21.18
CA LEU A 197 -7.69 1.43 21.16
C LEU A 197 -9.21 1.38 20.96
N HIS A 198 -9.71 0.39 20.23
CA HIS A 198 -11.12 0.21 19.89
C HIS A 198 -11.51 -1.28 20.00
N HIS A 199 -12.78 -1.56 20.23
CA HIS A 199 -13.31 -2.90 20.11
C HIS A 199 -13.15 -3.40 18.67
N PRO A 200 -12.66 -4.64 18.46
CA PRO A 200 -12.51 -5.18 17.09
C PRO A 200 -13.81 -5.15 16.31
N GLY A 201 -13.75 -4.65 15.08
CA GLY A 201 -14.87 -4.55 14.16
C GLY A 201 -15.73 -3.30 14.30
N THR A 202 -15.42 -2.34 15.19
CA THR A 202 -16.29 -1.17 15.45
C THR A 202 -15.82 0.14 14.81
N VAL A 203 -14.51 0.32 14.69
CA VAL A 203 -13.93 1.56 14.16
C VAL A 203 -12.86 1.22 13.13
N TRP A 204 -12.94 1.84 11.98
CA TRP A 204 -11.82 1.88 11.05
C TRP A 204 -10.79 2.87 11.59
N ASP A 205 -9.65 2.36 12.04
CA ASP A 205 -8.54 3.15 12.54
C ASP A 205 -7.22 2.61 12.03
N TYR A 206 -6.47 3.48 11.34
CA TYR A 206 -5.27 3.09 10.61
C TYR A 206 -4.13 2.68 11.53
N GLY A 207 -3.58 1.47 11.34
CA GLY A 207 -2.55 0.96 12.22
C GLY A 207 -1.89 -0.33 11.75
N PHE A 208 -1.46 -1.16 12.71
CA PHE A 208 -0.59 -2.32 12.52
C PHE A 208 -1.26 -3.58 11.95
N GLY A 209 -2.52 -3.54 11.53
CA GLY A 209 -3.23 -4.73 11.05
C GLY A 209 -2.45 -5.52 10.01
N LEU A 210 -1.95 -4.86 8.95
CA LEU A 210 -1.23 -5.53 7.87
C LEU A 210 0.19 -5.98 8.26
N ASP A 211 0.81 -5.35 9.25
CA ASP A 211 2.10 -5.82 9.79
C ASP A 211 1.91 -7.15 10.52
N VAL A 212 0.89 -7.23 11.36
CA VAL A 212 0.52 -8.48 12.06
C VAL A 212 0.09 -9.55 11.06
N LEU A 213 -0.67 -9.18 10.02
CA LEU A 213 -1.08 -10.11 8.97
C LEU A 213 0.13 -10.70 8.22
N GLY A 214 1.16 -9.90 7.94
CA GLY A 214 2.42 -10.38 7.37
C GLY A 214 3.05 -11.48 8.22
N LEU A 215 3.10 -11.27 9.54
CA LEU A 215 3.61 -12.28 10.48
C LEU A 215 2.68 -13.50 10.61
N VAL A 216 1.37 -13.37 10.39
CA VAL A 216 0.47 -14.53 10.24
C VAL A 216 0.83 -15.32 8.99
N VAL A 217 1.08 -14.67 7.86
CA VAL A 217 1.53 -15.34 6.62
C VAL A 217 2.82 -16.13 6.90
N GLU A 218 3.80 -15.52 7.56
CA GLU A 218 5.04 -16.20 7.94
C GLU A 218 4.78 -17.43 8.84
N LYS A 219 3.91 -17.27 9.84
CA LYS A 219 3.56 -18.36 10.78
C LYS A 219 2.88 -19.54 10.07
N VAL A 220 2.01 -19.27 9.09
CA VAL A 220 1.27 -20.29 8.32
C VAL A 220 2.16 -20.99 7.30
N THR A 221 3.11 -20.25 6.69
CA THR A 221 3.93 -20.77 5.58
C THR A 221 5.28 -21.32 5.99
N GLY A 222 5.83 -20.84 7.11
CA GLY A 222 7.20 -21.10 7.52
C GLY A 222 8.25 -20.34 6.71
N GLN A 223 7.82 -19.41 5.85
CA GLN A 223 8.68 -18.55 5.03
C GLN A 223 8.60 -17.11 5.54
N THR A 224 9.61 -16.27 5.28
CA THR A 224 9.46 -14.83 5.50
C THR A 224 8.43 -14.27 4.52
N LEU A 225 7.82 -13.12 4.86
CA LEU A 225 6.85 -12.48 3.97
C LEU A 225 7.49 -12.14 2.61
N ALA A 226 8.74 -11.69 2.61
CA ALA A 226 9.50 -11.42 1.39
C ALA A 226 9.65 -12.68 0.53
N GLN A 227 10.07 -13.81 1.12
CA GLN A 227 10.24 -15.07 0.40
C GLN A 227 8.91 -15.55 -0.21
N PHE A 228 7.83 -15.48 0.56
CA PHE A 228 6.51 -15.90 0.09
C PHE A 228 6.03 -15.02 -1.07
N LEU A 229 6.12 -13.70 -0.94
CA LEU A 229 5.69 -12.76 -1.98
C LEU A 229 6.56 -12.84 -3.23
N ASP A 230 7.88 -13.00 -3.09
CA ASP A 230 8.77 -13.17 -4.23
C ASP A 230 8.40 -14.41 -5.04
N ALA A 231 8.26 -15.56 -4.38
CA ALA A 231 7.95 -16.84 -5.04
C ALA A 231 6.55 -16.86 -5.67
N ARG A 232 5.55 -16.23 -5.02
CA ARG A 232 4.15 -16.43 -5.35
C ARG A 232 3.51 -15.25 -6.09
N MET A 233 4.11 -14.05 -6.06
CA MET A 233 3.56 -12.86 -6.68
C MET A 233 4.59 -12.08 -7.49
N PHE A 234 5.71 -11.69 -6.90
CA PHE A 234 6.67 -10.83 -7.59
C PHE A 234 7.32 -11.53 -8.79
N GLY A 235 7.82 -12.77 -8.59
CA GLY A 235 8.38 -13.59 -9.66
C GLY A 235 7.38 -13.85 -10.79
N PRO A 236 6.19 -14.43 -10.52
CA PRO A 236 5.15 -14.68 -11.53
C PRO A 236 4.71 -13.43 -12.29
N LEU A 237 4.57 -12.28 -11.64
CA LEU A 237 4.21 -11.00 -12.28
C LEU A 237 5.39 -10.31 -12.97
N GLY A 238 6.63 -10.79 -12.79
CA GLY A 238 7.83 -10.14 -13.32
C GLY A 238 8.22 -8.85 -12.62
N MET A 239 7.86 -8.68 -11.34
CA MET A 239 8.15 -7.53 -10.49
C MET A 239 9.58 -7.64 -9.91
N ARG A 240 10.59 -7.51 -10.76
CA ARG A 240 12.00 -7.84 -10.45
C ARG A 240 12.71 -6.86 -9.53
N ASP A 241 12.14 -5.67 -9.34
CA ASP A 241 12.69 -4.59 -8.52
C ASP A 241 11.84 -4.31 -7.27
N THR A 242 10.88 -5.20 -6.98
CA THR A 242 10.04 -5.15 -5.78
C THR A 242 10.59 -6.10 -4.72
N ALA A 243 10.87 -5.57 -3.53
CA ALA A 243 11.45 -6.33 -2.43
C ALA A 243 11.23 -5.60 -1.09
N PHE A 244 11.61 -6.22 0.05
CA PHE A 244 11.55 -5.58 1.37
C PHE A 244 12.84 -4.80 1.75
N HIS A 245 13.78 -4.72 0.85
CA HIS A 245 14.95 -3.83 0.90
C HIS A 245 15.50 -3.65 -0.51
N VAL A 246 16.27 -2.59 -0.72
CA VAL A 246 16.96 -2.38 -2.00
C VAL A 246 18.13 -3.34 -2.10
N PRO A 247 18.17 -4.25 -3.09
CA PRO A 247 19.31 -5.16 -3.28
C PRO A 247 20.61 -4.38 -3.45
N PRO A 248 21.74 -4.83 -2.89
CA PRO A 248 23.02 -4.10 -2.93
C PRO A 248 23.43 -3.65 -4.34
N GLY A 249 23.24 -4.49 -5.35
CA GLY A 249 23.56 -4.16 -6.75
C GLY A 249 22.63 -3.12 -7.40
N LYS A 250 21.55 -2.71 -6.71
CA LYS A 250 20.53 -1.76 -7.24
C LYS A 250 20.48 -0.43 -6.45
N VAL A 251 21.32 -0.25 -5.43
CA VAL A 251 21.33 0.93 -4.55
C VAL A 251 21.49 2.24 -5.33
N ALA A 252 22.25 2.23 -6.42
CA ALA A 252 22.41 3.40 -7.29
C ALA A 252 21.12 3.88 -7.96
N ARG A 253 20.08 3.02 -8.02
CA ARG A 253 18.76 3.35 -8.58
C ARG A 253 17.77 3.87 -7.53
N TYR A 254 18.14 3.84 -6.24
CA TYR A 254 17.24 4.27 -5.16
C TYR A 254 17.09 5.79 -5.11
N ALA A 255 15.86 6.28 -5.17
CA ALA A 255 15.54 7.70 -5.15
C ALA A 255 15.75 8.32 -3.75
N ARG A 256 15.97 9.63 -3.70
CA ARG A 256 16.16 10.43 -2.48
C ARG A 256 15.07 11.51 -2.38
N ALA A 257 14.61 11.80 -1.15
CA ALA A 257 13.73 12.93 -0.89
C ALA A 257 14.53 14.25 -0.87
N LEU A 258 13.82 15.38 -1.00
CA LEU A 258 14.37 16.67 -0.62
C LEU A 258 14.63 16.70 0.90
N PRO A 259 15.62 17.47 1.38
CA PRO A 259 15.90 17.53 2.83
C PRO A 259 14.76 18.18 3.63
N HIS A 260 13.99 19.06 3.00
CA HIS A 260 12.87 19.78 3.63
C HIS A 260 11.62 19.72 2.77
N ASP A 261 10.44 19.70 3.43
CA ASP A 261 9.15 19.83 2.75
C ASP A 261 9.01 21.25 2.18
N PRO A 262 8.76 21.37 0.87
CA PRO A 262 8.68 22.71 0.25
C PRO A 262 7.49 23.58 0.70
N LEU A 263 6.44 22.96 1.30
CA LEU A 263 5.28 23.70 1.79
C LEU A 263 5.44 24.17 3.23
N THR A 264 6.07 23.36 4.09
CA THR A 264 6.14 23.64 5.54
C THR A 264 7.54 23.99 6.00
N GLY A 265 8.59 23.66 5.24
CA GLY A 265 9.97 23.80 5.66
C GLY A 265 10.47 22.73 6.63
N ASP A 266 9.59 21.79 7.02
CA ASP A 266 9.94 20.72 7.95
C ASP A 266 10.98 19.76 7.35
N THR A 267 11.88 19.27 8.19
CA THR A 267 12.85 18.25 7.77
C THR A 267 12.14 16.98 7.32
N GLN A 268 12.48 16.52 6.13
CA GLN A 268 11.97 15.26 5.59
C GLN A 268 12.92 14.11 5.92
N SER A 269 12.34 13.02 6.42
CA SER A 269 13.06 11.77 6.68
C SER A 269 12.26 10.58 6.18
N LEU A 270 12.92 9.71 5.44
CA LEU A 270 12.39 8.41 5.04
C LEU A 270 13.27 7.30 5.62
N PRO A 271 12.67 6.15 6.00
CA PRO A 271 13.45 4.97 6.34
C PRO A 271 14.42 4.60 5.23
N ASP A 272 15.66 4.30 5.59
CA ASP A 272 16.70 3.87 4.65
C ASP A 272 16.54 2.37 4.34
N LEU A 273 15.80 2.07 3.30
CA LEU A 273 15.56 0.69 2.86
C LEU A 273 16.72 0.09 2.04
N THR A 274 17.88 0.75 1.98
CA THR A 274 19.13 0.11 1.54
C THR A 274 19.73 -0.76 2.65
N LYS A 275 19.22 -0.66 3.87
CA LYS A 275 19.55 -1.48 5.03
C LYS A 275 18.47 -2.53 5.26
N LEU A 276 18.88 -3.71 5.72
CA LEU A 276 17.94 -4.75 6.11
C LEU A 276 17.17 -4.32 7.37
N ALA A 277 15.85 -4.47 7.34
CA ALA A 277 15.02 -4.39 8.51
C ALA A 277 15.13 -5.66 9.37
N GLN A 278 14.69 -5.61 10.62
CA GLN A 278 14.71 -6.75 11.53
C GLN A 278 13.58 -7.77 11.24
N PHE A 279 12.53 -7.35 10.53
CA PHE A 279 11.48 -8.22 9.97
C PHE A 279 10.83 -7.56 8.74
N ASP A 280 10.19 -8.37 7.91
CA ASP A 280 9.47 -7.91 6.70
C ASP A 280 8.13 -7.29 7.11
N CYS A 281 8.07 -5.96 7.32
CA CYS A 281 6.84 -5.34 7.78
C CYS A 281 5.80 -5.20 6.65
N GLY A 282 4.72 -5.99 6.76
CA GLY A 282 3.64 -6.04 5.77
C GLY A 282 2.85 -4.74 5.62
N GLY A 283 2.98 -3.82 6.58
CA GLY A 283 2.34 -2.52 6.57
C GLY A 283 3.12 -1.42 5.83
N GLY A 284 4.41 -1.63 5.46
CA GLY A 284 5.13 -0.50 4.88
C GLY A 284 6.61 -0.74 4.54
N GLY A 285 7.07 -1.98 4.46
CA GLY A 285 8.49 -2.32 4.33
C GLY A 285 9.02 -2.45 2.88
N ALA A 286 8.16 -2.38 1.88
CA ALA A 286 8.60 -2.68 0.52
C ALA A 286 9.17 -1.49 -0.25
N VAL A 287 10.02 -1.81 -1.20
CA VAL A 287 10.47 -0.95 -2.30
C VAL A 287 9.93 -1.47 -3.62
N SER A 288 9.77 -0.60 -4.61
CA SER A 288 9.32 -0.98 -5.96
C SER A 288 9.67 0.09 -6.99
N THR A 289 9.47 -0.22 -8.26
CA THR A 289 9.46 0.74 -9.39
C THR A 289 8.03 1.03 -9.83
N ALA A 290 7.85 2.05 -10.67
CA ALA A 290 6.55 2.36 -11.25
C ALA A 290 6.04 1.22 -12.14
N GLU A 291 6.91 0.58 -12.92
CA GLU A 291 6.53 -0.52 -13.80
C GLU A 291 6.13 -1.77 -13.01
N ASP A 292 6.92 -2.17 -12.01
CA ASP A 292 6.60 -3.33 -11.17
C ASP A 292 5.25 -3.15 -10.47
N TYR A 293 5.05 -1.98 -9.86
CA TYR A 293 3.79 -1.71 -9.17
C TYR A 293 2.59 -1.64 -10.15
N MET A 294 2.82 -1.17 -11.38
CA MET A 294 1.80 -1.21 -12.43
C MET A 294 1.37 -2.65 -12.75
N ARG A 295 2.30 -3.62 -12.78
CA ARG A 295 1.97 -5.05 -12.98
C ARG A 295 1.06 -5.58 -11.88
N PHE A 296 1.33 -5.19 -10.63
CA PHE A 296 0.46 -5.50 -9.50
C PHE A 296 -0.92 -4.84 -9.64
N ALA A 297 -0.96 -3.55 -9.99
CA ALA A 297 -2.22 -2.82 -10.20
C ALA A 297 -3.08 -3.46 -11.31
N LEU A 298 -2.46 -3.85 -12.43
CA LEU A 298 -3.13 -4.51 -13.54
C LEU A 298 -3.63 -5.91 -13.15
N MET A 299 -2.88 -6.67 -12.35
CA MET A 299 -3.34 -7.95 -11.82
C MET A 299 -4.66 -7.79 -11.04
N LEU A 300 -4.77 -6.76 -10.20
CA LEU A 300 -6.02 -6.47 -9.50
C LEU A 300 -7.12 -5.97 -10.46
N LEU A 301 -6.79 -5.04 -11.37
CA LEU A 301 -7.75 -4.50 -12.36
C LEU A 301 -8.34 -5.61 -13.24
N TYR A 302 -7.52 -6.58 -13.62
CA TYR A 302 -7.94 -7.74 -14.42
C TYR A 302 -8.30 -8.96 -13.56
N LYS A 303 -8.80 -8.69 -12.34
CA LYS A 303 -9.46 -9.69 -11.51
C LYS A 303 -8.59 -10.92 -11.20
N GLY A 304 -7.33 -10.66 -10.84
CA GLY A 304 -6.40 -11.65 -10.31
C GLY A 304 -5.44 -12.24 -11.32
N GLU A 305 -5.40 -11.75 -12.55
CA GLU A 305 -4.51 -12.25 -13.61
C GLU A 305 -3.83 -11.12 -14.36
N HIS A 306 -2.53 -11.28 -14.64
CA HIS A 306 -1.80 -10.39 -15.52
C HIS A 306 -0.66 -11.15 -16.22
N ALA A 307 -0.44 -10.87 -17.51
CA ALA A 307 0.67 -11.44 -18.31
C ALA A 307 0.74 -12.99 -18.26
N GLY A 308 -0.40 -13.67 -18.19
CA GLY A 308 -0.49 -15.13 -18.11
C GLY A 308 -0.30 -15.72 -16.71
N ALA A 309 -0.01 -14.90 -15.71
CA ALA A 309 0.08 -15.32 -14.32
C ALA A 309 -1.23 -15.04 -13.58
N ARG A 310 -1.89 -16.08 -13.07
CA ARG A 310 -3.02 -15.96 -12.17
C ARG A 310 -2.55 -16.02 -10.72
N ILE A 311 -2.77 -14.92 -10.01
CA ILE A 311 -2.36 -14.73 -8.62
C ILE A 311 -3.51 -15.03 -7.66
N LEU A 312 -4.72 -14.58 -7.99
CA LEU A 312 -5.96 -14.82 -7.24
C LEU A 312 -7.10 -15.20 -8.19
N GLY A 313 -8.08 -15.86 -7.65
CA GLY A 313 -9.35 -16.09 -8.33
C GLY A 313 -10.16 -14.79 -8.49
N ARG A 314 -10.93 -14.70 -9.57
CA ARG A 314 -11.75 -13.53 -9.86
C ARG A 314 -12.65 -13.10 -8.69
N LYS A 315 -13.32 -14.07 -8.05
CA LYS A 315 -14.23 -13.79 -6.94
C LYS A 315 -13.53 -13.27 -5.69
N THR A 316 -12.31 -13.74 -5.44
CA THR A 316 -11.48 -13.26 -4.34
C THR A 316 -11.08 -11.80 -4.55
N VAL A 317 -10.71 -11.43 -5.77
CA VAL A 317 -10.40 -10.02 -6.09
C VAL A 317 -11.66 -9.14 -6.00
N GLU A 318 -12.81 -9.58 -6.55
CA GLU A 318 -14.07 -8.84 -6.42
C GLU A 318 -14.44 -8.62 -4.93
N TYR A 319 -14.23 -9.65 -4.09
CA TYR A 319 -14.45 -9.53 -2.65
C TYR A 319 -13.44 -8.58 -1.99
N MET A 320 -12.15 -8.69 -2.32
CA MET A 320 -11.09 -7.79 -1.84
C MET A 320 -11.39 -6.32 -2.14
N LEU A 321 -11.92 -6.04 -3.34
CA LEU A 321 -12.23 -4.70 -3.84
C LEU A 321 -13.63 -4.21 -3.46
N SER A 322 -14.41 -4.98 -2.70
CA SER A 322 -15.70 -4.54 -2.15
C SER A 322 -15.48 -3.73 -0.87
N ASN A 323 -16.40 -2.79 -0.58
CA ASN A 323 -16.39 -2.10 0.71
C ASN A 323 -16.67 -3.10 1.84
N GLN A 324 -15.71 -3.28 2.73
CA GLN A 324 -15.78 -4.19 3.88
C GLN A 324 -16.20 -3.50 5.18
N LEU A 325 -16.49 -2.20 5.13
CA LEU A 325 -16.98 -1.44 6.27
C LEU A 325 -18.50 -1.46 6.27
N GLY A 326 -19.10 -2.20 7.20
CA GLY A 326 -20.53 -2.20 7.43
C GLY A 326 -21.02 -0.88 8.00
N PRO A 327 -22.34 -0.64 8.01
CA PRO A 327 -22.92 0.62 8.49
C PRO A 327 -22.65 0.87 9.98
N GLU A 328 -22.36 -0.17 10.74
CA GLU A 328 -22.01 -0.11 12.16
C GLU A 328 -20.55 0.29 12.42
N VAL A 329 -19.69 0.29 11.38
CA VAL A 329 -18.28 0.66 11.53
C VAL A 329 -18.09 2.15 11.36
N THR A 330 -17.56 2.82 12.37
CA THR A 330 -17.18 4.25 12.26
C THR A 330 -16.01 4.37 11.28
N ASN A 331 -16.27 4.95 10.11
CA ASN A 331 -15.27 5.19 9.07
C ASN A 331 -14.49 6.48 9.35
N GLN A 332 -13.19 6.34 9.66
CA GLN A 332 -12.28 7.46 9.90
C GLN A 332 -11.22 7.63 8.79
N ILE A 333 -11.42 7.04 7.61
CA ILE A 333 -10.42 7.05 6.52
C ILE A 333 -10.01 8.47 6.13
N ALA A 334 -10.95 9.42 6.11
CA ALA A 334 -10.68 10.82 5.78
C ALA A 334 -9.84 11.56 6.84
N LYS A 335 -9.79 11.07 8.08
CA LYS A 335 -8.88 11.60 9.11
C LYS A 335 -7.43 11.22 8.82
N THR A 336 -7.22 10.01 8.29
CA THR A 336 -5.89 9.52 7.91
C THR A 336 -5.41 10.12 6.59
N ASP A 337 -6.30 10.20 5.62
CA ASP A 337 -6.04 10.84 4.32
C ASP A 337 -7.27 11.65 3.87
N PRO A 338 -7.20 13.00 3.96
CA PRO A 338 -8.31 13.87 3.57
C PRO A 338 -8.75 13.72 2.10
N THR A 339 -7.87 13.19 1.24
CA THR A 339 -8.21 12.92 -0.16
C THR A 339 -9.12 11.71 -0.34
N ARG A 340 -9.41 10.98 0.74
CA ARG A 340 -10.25 9.76 0.74
C ARG A 340 -11.64 9.97 1.36
N ALA A 341 -12.12 11.20 1.44
CA ALA A 341 -13.53 11.43 1.73
C ALA A 341 -14.40 10.72 0.68
N GLY A 342 -15.47 10.02 1.11
CA GLY A 342 -16.33 9.23 0.21
C GLY A 342 -15.78 7.87 -0.23
N TYR A 343 -14.69 7.42 0.39
CA TYR A 343 -14.20 6.05 0.24
C TYR A 343 -14.63 5.17 1.41
N GLY A 344 -14.89 3.91 1.10
CA GLY A 344 -14.84 2.80 2.04
C GLY A 344 -13.47 2.12 1.99
N PHE A 345 -13.37 0.96 2.62
CA PHE A 345 -12.15 0.18 2.65
C PHE A 345 -12.44 -1.28 2.32
N GLY A 346 -11.69 -1.83 1.38
CA GLY A 346 -11.68 -3.24 1.06
C GLY A 346 -10.69 -4.00 1.94
N LEU A 347 -10.02 -5.01 1.39
CA LEU A 347 -8.97 -5.73 2.09
C LEU A 347 -7.60 -5.19 1.73
N GLY A 348 -7.03 -4.36 2.61
CA GLY A 348 -5.72 -3.73 2.46
C GLY A 348 -5.66 -2.48 1.59
N LEU A 349 -6.77 -1.98 1.06
CA LEU A 349 -6.85 -0.81 0.19
C LEU A 349 -8.20 -0.09 0.30
N ALA A 350 -8.22 1.20 -0.08
CA ALA A 350 -9.44 2.00 -0.15
C ALA A 350 -10.20 1.73 -1.45
N VAL A 351 -11.53 1.79 -1.39
CA VAL A 351 -12.44 1.65 -2.53
C VAL A 351 -13.40 2.83 -2.54
N ARG A 352 -13.54 3.50 -3.68
CA ARG A 352 -14.50 4.60 -3.83
C ARG A 352 -15.92 4.06 -3.82
N THR A 353 -16.72 4.52 -2.85
CA THR A 353 -18.12 4.07 -2.68
C THR A 353 -19.14 5.08 -3.17
N THR A 354 -18.76 6.37 -3.23
CA THR A 354 -19.67 7.46 -3.61
C THR A 354 -18.98 8.42 -4.57
N PRO A 355 -19.68 8.91 -5.59
CA PRO A 355 -19.20 10.01 -6.41
C PRO A 355 -19.36 11.34 -5.65
N GLY A 356 -18.50 12.32 -5.96
CA GLY A 356 -18.70 13.72 -5.58
C GLY A 356 -18.29 14.13 -4.16
N PHE A 357 -18.04 13.22 -3.23
CA PHE A 357 -17.55 13.57 -1.89
C PHE A 357 -16.03 13.69 -1.82
N SER A 358 -15.32 12.96 -2.66
CA SER A 358 -13.86 13.04 -2.74
C SER A 358 -13.42 14.29 -3.47
N PRO A 359 -12.31 14.95 -3.05
CA PRO A 359 -11.66 15.98 -3.84
C PRO A 359 -10.88 15.44 -5.05
N LEU A 360 -10.95 14.13 -5.31
CA LEU A 360 -10.34 13.44 -6.46
C LEU A 360 -11.40 13.12 -7.51
N LEU A 361 -11.04 13.20 -8.78
CA LEU A 361 -11.83 12.65 -9.87
C LEU A 361 -11.74 11.11 -9.85
N GLY A 362 -12.70 10.43 -10.46
CA GLY A 362 -12.73 8.97 -10.58
C GLY A 362 -14.13 8.40 -10.43
N SER A 363 -14.25 7.10 -10.66
CA SER A 363 -15.50 6.36 -10.70
C SER A 363 -15.75 5.58 -9.42
N VAL A 364 -17.01 5.25 -9.11
CA VAL A 364 -17.33 4.28 -8.06
C VAL A 364 -16.68 2.94 -8.40
N GLY A 365 -16.01 2.34 -7.42
CA GLY A 365 -15.22 1.12 -7.62
C GLY A 365 -13.74 1.38 -7.92
N GLU A 366 -13.30 2.63 -8.12
CA GLU A 366 -11.88 2.97 -8.12
C GLU A 366 -11.24 2.51 -6.81
N PHE A 367 -10.06 1.90 -6.88
CA PHE A 367 -9.34 1.40 -5.72
C PHE A 367 -7.88 1.84 -5.71
N ASN A 368 -7.34 2.04 -4.51
CA ASN A 368 -6.01 2.58 -4.30
C ASN A 368 -5.57 2.47 -2.84
N TRP A 369 -4.29 2.64 -2.55
CA TRP A 369 -3.77 3.01 -1.23
C TRP A 369 -2.38 3.65 -1.38
N PRO A 370 -2.20 4.92 -1.02
CA PRO A 370 -0.94 5.64 -1.26
C PRO A 370 0.12 5.35 -0.21
N GLY A 371 1.39 5.64 -0.56
CA GLY A 371 2.52 5.62 0.35
C GLY A 371 2.76 6.96 1.05
N MET A 372 3.21 6.92 2.30
CA MET A 372 3.62 8.11 3.04
C MET A 372 4.90 8.75 2.47
N SER A 373 5.68 7.99 1.72
CA SER A 373 6.89 8.46 1.03
C SER A 373 6.63 9.45 -0.11
N GLY A 374 5.37 9.64 -0.51
CA GLY A 374 4.96 10.46 -1.66
C GLY A 374 4.55 9.64 -2.88
N THR A 375 4.71 8.31 -2.81
CA THR A 375 4.24 7.38 -3.84
C THR A 375 2.71 7.28 -3.83
N ASN A 376 2.12 7.08 -5.00
CA ASN A 376 0.67 6.95 -5.18
C ASN A 376 0.35 6.06 -6.38
N TRP A 377 -0.79 5.39 -6.32
CA TRP A 377 -1.35 4.63 -7.44
C TRP A 377 -2.86 4.55 -7.29
N TRP A 378 -3.54 4.30 -8.39
CA TRP A 378 -4.95 3.92 -8.39
C TRP A 378 -5.26 3.12 -9.65
N ALA A 379 -6.35 2.35 -9.58
CA ALA A 379 -6.95 1.72 -10.74
C ALA A 379 -8.46 1.97 -10.74
N ASP A 380 -8.98 2.33 -11.89
CA ASP A 380 -10.40 2.63 -12.13
C ASP A 380 -10.97 1.62 -13.14
N PRO A 381 -11.75 0.64 -12.67
CA PRO A 381 -12.31 -0.39 -13.54
C PRO A 381 -13.31 0.15 -14.58
N GLN A 382 -13.98 1.28 -14.32
CA GLN A 382 -14.93 1.86 -15.28
C GLN A 382 -14.23 2.51 -16.46
N GLU A 383 -13.01 3.02 -16.23
CA GLU A 383 -12.18 3.66 -17.26
C GLU A 383 -11.14 2.71 -17.87
N ASP A 384 -11.07 1.45 -17.37
CA ASP A 384 -9.98 0.50 -17.68
C ASP A 384 -8.61 1.20 -17.58
N LEU A 385 -8.40 1.91 -16.47
CA LEU A 385 -7.28 2.81 -16.22
C LEU A 385 -6.51 2.36 -14.98
N ALA A 386 -5.18 2.33 -15.09
CA ALA A 386 -4.29 2.22 -13.94
C ALA A 386 -3.17 3.27 -14.04
N VAL A 387 -2.82 3.86 -12.91
CA VAL A 387 -1.80 4.91 -12.82
C VAL A 387 -0.89 4.64 -11.64
N ALA A 388 0.41 4.81 -11.84
CA ALA A 388 1.42 4.85 -10.79
C ALA A 388 2.19 6.16 -10.87
N PHE A 389 2.25 6.87 -9.75
CA PHE A 389 3.07 8.07 -9.54
C PHE A 389 4.06 7.79 -8.42
N MET A 390 5.34 7.78 -8.76
CA MET A 390 6.42 7.49 -7.81
C MET A 390 7.29 8.72 -7.60
N SER A 391 7.33 9.19 -6.36
CA SER A 391 8.21 10.28 -5.93
C SER A 391 8.55 10.12 -4.45
N HIS A 392 9.68 10.66 -4.01
CA HIS A 392 9.99 10.79 -2.59
C HIS A 392 9.70 12.23 -2.12
N ALA A 393 8.45 12.46 -1.74
CA ALA A 393 7.92 13.71 -1.21
C ALA A 393 7.03 13.41 0.02
N PRO A 394 7.62 12.99 1.17
CA PRO A 394 6.89 12.41 2.31
C PRO A 394 6.06 13.40 3.12
N GLY A 395 6.35 14.69 3.04
CA GLY A 395 5.64 15.73 3.78
C GLY A 395 4.20 16.00 3.30
N PRO A 396 3.54 17.05 3.80
CA PRO A 396 2.20 17.45 3.38
C PRO A 396 2.04 17.67 1.88
N ILE A 397 3.13 17.99 1.18
CA ILE A 397 3.14 18.16 -0.28
C ILE A 397 2.67 16.92 -1.05
N ARG A 398 2.74 15.71 -0.48
CA ARG A 398 2.21 14.49 -1.11
C ARG A 398 0.72 14.58 -1.42
N TRP A 399 -0.08 15.25 -0.59
CA TRP A 399 -1.51 15.43 -0.82
C TRP A 399 -1.80 16.37 -2.00
N HIS A 400 -0.94 17.39 -2.21
CA HIS A 400 -1.00 18.25 -3.39
C HIS A 400 -0.82 17.43 -4.66
N TYR A 401 0.25 16.63 -4.74
CA TYR A 401 0.52 15.81 -5.93
C TYR A 401 -0.52 14.71 -6.16
N ARG A 402 -1.09 14.12 -5.10
CA ARG A 402 -2.20 13.16 -5.26
C ARG A 402 -3.39 13.77 -5.98
N ARG A 403 -3.79 14.99 -5.62
CA ARG A 403 -4.88 15.71 -6.28
C ARG A 403 -4.51 16.15 -7.68
N LEU A 404 -3.33 16.71 -7.85
CA LEU A 404 -2.91 17.32 -9.11
C LEU A 404 -2.71 16.27 -10.20
N ILE A 405 -1.98 15.18 -9.92
CA ILE A 405 -1.78 14.08 -10.88
C ILE A 405 -3.11 13.41 -11.23
N ASN A 406 -3.97 13.17 -10.25
CA ASN A 406 -5.30 12.62 -10.49
C ASN A 406 -6.09 13.49 -11.48
N ALA A 407 -6.18 14.80 -11.23
CA ALA A 407 -6.90 15.73 -12.12
C ALA A 407 -6.29 15.76 -13.53
N LEU A 408 -4.95 15.77 -13.63
CA LEU A 408 -4.24 15.82 -14.90
C LEU A 408 -4.37 14.53 -15.72
N VAL A 409 -4.55 13.39 -15.09
CA VAL A 409 -4.82 12.13 -15.80
C VAL A 409 -6.28 12.09 -16.27
N TYR A 410 -7.25 12.29 -15.39
CA TYR A 410 -8.67 12.18 -15.76
C TYR A 410 -9.10 13.23 -16.79
N GLN A 411 -8.57 14.47 -16.75
CA GLN A 411 -8.88 15.47 -17.77
C GLN A 411 -8.39 15.11 -19.18
N ALA A 412 -7.52 14.10 -19.30
CA ALA A 412 -7.03 13.65 -20.59
C ALA A 412 -7.95 12.62 -21.26
N ILE A 413 -8.91 12.04 -20.54
CA ILE A 413 -9.93 11.14 -21.09
C ILE A 413 -10.85 11.95 -22.00
N ILE A 414 -11.10 11.44 -23.24
CA ILE A 414 -11.85 12.13 -24.30
C ILE A 414 -12.94 11.29 -24.97
N ASP A 415 -13.20 10.09 -24.50
CA ASP A 415 -14.22 9.16 -25.00
C ASP A 415 -15.28 8.83 -23.94
#